data_d84efb9cadc9234854be479deb2952ab
#
_entry.id   d84efb9cadc9234854be479deb2952ab
#
_cell.length_a   1.000
_cell.length_b   1.000
_cell.length_c   1.000
_cell.angle_alpha   90.00
_cell.angle_beta   90.00
_cell.angle_gamma   90.00
#
_symmetry.space_group_name_H-M   'P 1'
#
loop_
_entity.id
_entity.type
_entity.pdbx_description
1 polymer ?
#
loop_
_entity_poly.entity_id
_entity_poly.type
_entity_poly.pdbx_seq_one_letter_code
_entity_poly.pdbx_strand_id
1 'polypeptide(L)'
;MPDAFAPQTLDMALQAISSQISESVSAEQIPLAAAGGRFLARDVCSPKDVPAHPLSAMDGFAFSLSHLNKADTNKPLSLRVTGKSLAGRPFEGFADPAGCIRIFTGARVPEGFDAVIPQERVGQSTSGEQVEFSTEGISPMANIRQAGEDIAGGAVALAAGTRISPQAIALLASIGIAQVEVMRSLRVAVLSTGDEVADPGGPLPEGAIYDANRPLLMELIRAIGADPIDLGIVRDDADSLRHHLRHAASIADAVITSGGVSVGEADHTRAVMQSLGEIAFWKLAIKPGRPLAAGWIHNESGQRTPFFGLPGNPVAAFVTFQGIVGPCLQRLGGATPVKQPTVRARLARATKKTPGRTEFLRCKLTRDAQGDWRAEIAASQGAASIKSLVDADGLAVLPHDAGPLAEGAAIDVLLLK
;
A
#
# COMPACT_ATOMS: atom_id res chain seq x y z
N MET A 1 1.80 -26.95 24.37
CA MET A 1 1.65 -26.17 23.16
C MET A 1 0.19 -26.28 22.74
N PRO A 2 -0.47 -25.21 22.20
CA PRO A 2 -1.80 -25.39 21.65
C PRO A 2 -1.74 -26.45 20.52
N ASP A 3 -2.83 -27.22 20.39
CA ASP A 3 -2.94 -28.23 19.34
C ASP A 3 -2.83 -27.55 17.96
N ALA A 4 -1.74 -27.80 17.23
CA ALA A 4 -1.48 -27.25 15.90
C ALA A 4 -2.58 -27.62 14.87
N PHE A 5 -3.46 -28.55 15.21
CA PHE A 5 -4.56 -29.02 14.37
C PHE A 5 -5.92 -28.44 14.78
N ALA A 6 -6.01 -27.73 15.91
CA ALA A 6 -7.20 -26.96 16.27
C ALA A 6 -7.35 -25.76 15.32
N PRO A 7 -8.60 -25.41 14.90
CA PRO A 7 -8.82 -24.24 14.05
C PRO A 7 -8.37 -22.95 14.74
N GLN A 8 -7.49 -22.19 14.09
CA GLN A 8 -7.01 -20.88 14.57
C GLN A 8 -7.89 -19.76 14.02
N THR A 9 -8.15 -18.73 14.82
CA THR A 9 -8.73 -17.50 14.29
C THR A 9 -7.75 -16.82 13.33
N LEU A 10 -8.23 -15.92 12.49
CA LEU A 10 -7.39 -15.20 11.54
C LEU A 10 -6.24 -14.45 12.26
N ASP A 11 -6.57 -13.73 13.34
CA ASP A 11 -5.60 -12.94 14.10
C ASP A 11 -4.56 -13.84 14.80
N MET A 12 -4.99 -14.95 15.41
CA MET A 12 -4.08 -15.90 16.04
C MET A 12 -3.12 -16.52 15.03
N ALA A 13 -3.63 -16.93 13.86
CA ALA A 13 -2.83 -17.50 12.79
C ALA A 13 -1.83 -16.49 12.22
N LEU A 14 -2.27 -15.25 11.96
CA LEU A 14 -1.40 -14.18 11.49
C LEU A 14 -0.30 -13.87 12.53
N GLN A 15 -0.65 -13.78 13.81
CA GLN A 15 0.30 -13.55 14.89
C GLN A 15 1.30 -14.70 15.02
N ALA A 16 0.84 -15.95 14.96
CA ALA A 16 1.69 -17.15 15.09
C ALA A 16 2.78 -17.20 14.01
N ILE A 17 2.46 -16.86 12.75
CA ILE A 17 3.46 -16.82 11.68
C ILE A 17 4.29 -15.56 11.75
N SER A 18 3.65 -14.38 11.88
CA SER A 18 4.36 -13.10 11.87
C SER A 18 5.39 -12.96 12.97
N SER A 19 5.14 -13.53 14.16
CA SER A 19 6.10 -13.53 15.28
C SER A 19 7.35 -14.36 15.02
N GLN A 20 7.31 -15.29 14.09
CA GLN A 20 8.42 -16.16 13.70
C GLN A 20 9.18 -15.66 12.46
N ILE A 21 8.65 -14.65 11.76
CA ILE A 21 9.36 -13.91 10.72
C ILE A 21 10.23 -12.87 11.43
N SER A 22 11.45 -13.26 11.80
CA SER A 22 12.40 -12.39 12.51
C SER A 22 13.27 -11.55 11.58
N GLU A 23 13.46 -12.02 10.35
CA GLU A 23 14.33 -11.37 9.37
C GLU A 23 13.55 -11.10 8.07
N SER A 24 13.71 -9.89 7.55
CA SER A 24 13.28 -9.54 6.20
C SER A 24 14.37 -9.87 5.19
N VAL A 25 14.04 -9.81 3.91
CA VAL A 25 15.04 -9.92 2.82
C VAL A 25 16.09 -8.80 2.93
N SER A 26 17.25 -8.98 2.29
CA SER A 26 18.34 -8.00 2.30
C SER A 26 17.94 -6.69 1.62
N ALA A 27 18.61 -5.61 2.02
CA ALA A 27 18.49 -4.30 1.36
C ALA A 27 19.41 -4.22 0.14
N GLU A 28 19.03 -3.36 -0.81
CA GLU A 28 19.80 -2.99 -1.99
C GLU A 28 19.59 -1.53 -2.33
N GLN A 29 20.61 -0.90 -2.94
CA GLN A 29 20.51 0.48 -3.40
C GLN A 29 20.16 0.53 -4.87
N ILE A 30 19.11 1.27 -5.22
CA ILE A 30 18.62 1.38 -6.60
C ILE A 30 18.35 2.84 -6.98
N PRO A 31 18.36 3.16 -8.29
CA PRO A 31 17.90 4.46 -8.78
C PRO A 31 16.46 4.72 -8.42
N LEU A 32 16.11 5.97 -8.07
CA LEU A 32 14.75 6.37 -7.71
C LEU A 32 13.72 5.99 -8.80
N ALA A 33 14.10 6.09 -10.08
CA ALA A 33 13.24 5.72 -11.21
C ALA A 33 12.82 4.23 -11.22
N ALA A 34 13.59 3.35 -10.57
CA ALA A 34 13.29 1.92 -10.46
C ALA A 34 12.64 1.53 -9.12
N ALA A 35 12.39 2.51 -8.24
CA ALA A 35 11.97 2.24 -6.86
C ALA A 35 10.45 2.10 -6.66
N GLY A 36 9.65 2.39 -7.69
CA GLY A 36 8.19 2.29 -7.61
C GLY A 36 7.71 0.89 -7.17
N GLY A 37 6.84 0.85 -6.15
CA GLY A 37 6.29 -0.40 -5.61
C GLY A 37 7.19 -1.16 -4.63
N ARG A 38 8.48 -0.78 -4.50
CA ARG A 38 9.44 -1.37 -3.54
C ARG A 38 9.19 -0.84 -2.12
N PHE A 39 9.74 -1.51 -1.11
CA PHE A 39 9.67 -1.07 0.29
C PHE A 39 11.00 -0.44 0.71
N LEU A 40 10.94 0.72 1.38
CA LEU A 40 12.13 1.37 1.91
C LEU A 40 12.79 0.52 3.01
N ALA A 41 14.11 0.35 2.92
CA ALA A 41 14.87 -0.39 3.91
C ALA A 41 15.18 0.45 5.15
N ARG A 42 15.22 1.78 5.01
CA ARG A 42 15.46 2.73 6.10
C ARG A 42 14.70 4.04 5.87
N ASP A 43 14.62 4.84 6.92
CA ASP A 43 14.07 6.19 6.84
C ASP A 43 14.85 7.03 5.81
N VAL A 44 14.12 7.82 5.02
CA VAL A 44 14.71 8.84 4.14
C VAL A 44 14.40 10.20 4.73
N CYS A 45 15.44 10.90 5.18
CA CYS A 45 15.33 12.26 5.69
C CYS A 45 15.53 13.27 4.56
N SER A 46 14.85 14.40 4.63
CA SER A 46 15.06 15.51 3.69
C SER A 46 16.45 16.14 3.92
N PRO A 47 17.32 16.23 2.90
CA PRO A 47 18.65 16.85 3.06
C PRO A 47 18.58 18.38 3.18
N LYS A 48 17.42 18.99 2.93
CA LYS A 48 17.21 20.44 2.92
C LYS A 48 15.76 20.79 3.21
N ASP A 49 15.50 22.05 3.53
CA ASP A 49 14.16 22.60 3.60
C ASP A 49 13.46 22.54 2.22
N VAL A 50 12.16 22.32 2.21
CA VAL A 50 11.30 22.43 1.02
C VAL A 50 10.14 23.36 1.32
N PRO A 51 10.01 24.51 0.66
CA PRO A 51 11.02 25.09 -0.22
C PRO A 51 12.30 25.48 0.54
N ALA A 52 13.44 25.58 -0.16
CA ALA A 52 14.75 25.90 0.46
C ALA A 52 14.85 27.38 0.92
N HIS A 53 14.01 28.24 0.41
CA HIS A 53 13.95 29.67 0.71
C HIS A 53 12.50 30.13 0.70
N PRO A 54 12.17 31.28 1.33
CA PRO A 54 10.86 31.88 1.17
C PRO A 54 10.54 32.17 -0.31
N LEU A 55 9.40 31.65 -0.80
CA LEU A 55 8.94 31.76 -2.18
C LEU A 55 7.62 32.51 -2.26
N SER A 56 7.43 33.31 -3.32
CA SER A 56 6.12 33.88 -3.61
C SER A 56 5.10 32.81 -3.98
N ALA A 57 3.94 32.83 -3.37
CA ALA A 57 2.80 32.00 -3.73
C ALA A 57 1.98 32.57 -4.90
N MET A 58 2.21 33.83 -5.28
CA MET A 58 1.42 34.57 -6.26
C MET A 58 2.31 35.40 -7.20
N ASP A 59 1.80 35.71 -8.37
CA ASP A 59 2.34 36.77 -9.23
C ASP A 59 1.95 38.12 -8.65
N GLY A 60 2.94 38.99 -8.40
CA GLY A 60 2.64 40.26 -7.75
C GLY A 60 3.86 41.11 -7.47
N PHE A 61 3.86 41.77 -6.32
CA PHE A 61 4.93 42.64 -5.86
C PHE A 61 5.29 42.29 -4.42
N ALA A 62 6.57 41.97 -4.20
CA ALA A 62 7.13 41.79 -2.87
C ALA A 62 7.52 43.14 -2.28
N PHE A 63 7.26 43.36 -1.01
CA PHE A 63 7.57 44.60 -0.30
C PHE A 63 7.79 44.32 1.21
N SER A 64 8.34 45.32 1.94
CA SER A 64 8.54 45.24 3.36
C SER A 64 7.36 45.89 4.10
N LEU A 65 6.39 45.08 4.55
CA LEU A 65 5.26 45.56 5.34
C LEU A 65 5.70 46.10 6.70
N SER A 66 6.72 45.50 7.31
CA SER A 66 7.31 45.90 8.59
C SER A 66 7.99 47.27 8.50
N HIS A 67 8.60 47.64 7.36
CA HIS A 67 9.23 48.93 7.13
C HIS A 67 8.19 50.04 6.93
N LEU A 68 7.06 49.73 6.33
CA LEU A 68 6.00 50.68 5.99
C LEU A 68 5.23 51.21 7.21
N ASN A 69 5.78 51.09 8.39
CA ASN A 69 5.26 51.59 9.66
C ASN A 69 3.92 52.31 9.56
N LYS A 70 2.86 51.70 10.02
CA LYS A 70 1.63 52.25 10.63
C LYS A 70 1.13 53.65 10.17
N ALA A 71 1.70 54.19 9.09
CA ALA A 71 1.26 55.42 8.50
C ALA A 71 -0.01 55.13 7.70
N ASP A 72 -1.13 55.61 8.23
CA ASP A 72 -2.40 55.77 7.55
C ASP A 72 -2.84 54.60 6.63
N THR A 73 -3.27 53.48 7.24
CA THR A 73 -3.81 52.30 6.51
C THR A 73 -4.99 52.65 5.60
N ASN A 74 -5.49 53.85 5.64
CA ASN A 74 -6.63 54.30 4.86
C ASN A 74 -6.27 54.97 3.49
N LYS A 75 -4.98 55.12 3.20
CA LYS A 75 -4.53 55.69 1.89
C LYS A 75 -3.85 54.64 1.07
N PRO A 76 -4.04 54.60 -0.26
CA PRO A 76 -3.24 53.76 -1.14
C PRO A 76 -1.76 54.08 -0.96
N LEU A 77 -0.96 53.00 -0.84
CA LEU A 77 0.49 53.06 -0.79
C LEU A 77 1.03 53.08 -2.21
N SER A 78 1.96 54.04 -2.52
CA SER A 78 2.65 54.08 -3.80
C SER A 78 4.11 53.68 -3.60
N LEU A 79 4.54 52.60 -4.26
CA LEU A 79 5.91 52.09 -4.18
C LEU A 79 6.56 52.05 -5.55
N ARG A 80 7.85 52.41 -5.58
CA ARG A 80 8.68 52.30 -6.78
C ARG A 80 9.05 50.83 -6.99
N VAL A 81 8.93 50.36 -8.24
CA VAL A 81 9.43 49.03 -8.68
C VAL A 81 10.92 49.10 -8.92
N THR A 82 11.72 48.51 -8.03
CA THR A 82 13.18 48.61 -8.05
C THR A 82 13.87 47.39 -8.68
N GLY A 83 13.07 46.38 -9.04
CA GLY A 83 13.62 45.17 -9.67
C GLY A 83 12.58 44.09 -9.94
N LYS A 84 13.10 42.92 -10.33
CA LYS A 84 12.29 41.78 -10.71
C LYS A 84 12.91 40.48 -10.18
N SER A 85 12.09 39.61 -9.57
CA SER A 85 12.47 38.26 -9.14
C SER A 85 11.64 37.22 -9.89
N LEU A 86 12.32 36.27 -10.55
CA LEU A 86 11.72 35.20 -11.33
C LEU A 86 12.03 33.84 -10.71
N ALA A 87 11.17 32.88 -10.94
CA ALA A 87 11.47 31.49 -10.62
C ALA A 87 12.77 31.04 -11.36
N GLY A 88 13.74 30.53 -10.60
CA GLY A 88 15.06 30.17 -11.13
C GLY A 88 16.01 31.32 -11.43
N ARG A 89 15.55 32.58 -11.34
CA ARG A 89 16.37 33.79 -11.49
C ARG A 89 15.97 34.81 -10.39
N PRO A 90 16.45 34.62 -9.16
CA PRO A 90 16.11 35.49 -8.03
C PRO A 90 16.62 36.92 -8.29
N PHE A 91 16.01 37.88 -7.61
CA PHE A 91 16.52 39.25 -7.62
C PHE A 91 17.92 39.26 -6.94
N GLU A 92 18.86 39.86 -7.64
CA GLU A 92 20.23 40.06 -7.16
C GLU A 92 20.47 41.55 -6.88
N GLY A 93 20.89 41.88 -5.68
CA GLY A 93 21.17 43.26 -5.27
C GLY A 93 20.47 43.63 -3.98
N PHE A 94 20.59 44.89 -3.62
CA PHE A 94 19.95 45.46 -2.42
C PHE A 94 18.45 45.70 -2.66
N ALA A 95 17.63 45.02 -1.90
CA ALA A 95 16.19 45.24 -1.90
C ALA A 95 15.89 46.47 -1.02
N ASP A 96 15.66 47.62 -1.67
CA ASP A 96 15.27 48.83 -0.95
C ASP A 96 13.94 48.64 -0.24
N PRO A 97 13.88 48.71 1.11
CA PRO A 97 12.67 48.50 1.85
C PRO A 97 11.61 49.62 1.62
N ALA A 98 11.98 50.75 1.04
CA ALA A 98 11.09 51.81 0.61
C ALA A 98 10.47 51.60 -0.78
N GLY A 99 10.87 50.54 -1.48
CA GLY A 99 10.39 50.13 -2.79
C GLY A 99 9.69 48.77 -2.76
N CYS A 100 9.44 48.26 -3.98
CA CYS A 100 8.94 46.90 -4.16
C CYS A 100 9.66 46.20 -5.32
N ILE A 101 9.58 44.87 -5.31
CA ILE A 101 10.16 44.02 -6.39
C ILE A 101 9.02 43.33 -7.11
N ARG A 102 8.95 43.43 -8.42
CA ARG A 102 8.04 42.59 -9.24
C ARG A 102 8.42 41.14 -9.02
N ILE A 103 7.49 40.29 -8.53
CA ILE A 103 7.76 38.90 -8.22
C ILE A 103 6.76 37.99 -8.88
N PHE A 104 7.17 36.75 -9.18
CA PHE A 104 6.36 35.72 -9.81
C PHE A 104 6.25 34.49 -8.90
N THR A 105 5.18 33.73 -9.08
CA THR A 105 4.93 32.48 -8.34
C THR A 105 6.16 31.57 -8.39
N GLY A 106 6.59 31.08 -7.23
CA GLY A 106 7.80 30.25 -7.08
C GLY A 106 9.12 31.01 -7.12
N ALA A 107 9.10 32.34 -7.30
CA ALA A 107 10.30 33.14 -7.20
C ALA A 107 10.71 33.37 -5.74
N ARG A 108 12.02 33.41 -5.48
CA ARG A 108 12.55 33.70 -4.16
C ARG A 108 12.18 35.13 -3.74
N VAL A 109 11.61 35.25 -2.56
CA VAL A 109 11.35 36.58 -1.94
C VAL A 109 12.68 37.17 -1.50
N PRO A 110 13.01 38.42 -1.88
CA PRO A 110 14.23 39.09 -1.45
C PRO A 110 14.29 39.24 0.07
N GLU A 111 15.50 39.18 0.60
CA GLU A 111 15.72 39.36 2.03
C GLU A 111 15.26 40.75 2.52
N GLY A 112 14.60 40.81 3.67
CA GLY A 112 14.00 42.02 4.23
C GLY A 112 12.60 42.32 3.73
N PHE A 113 12.06 41.58 2.77
CA PHE A 113 10.66 41.65 2.34
C PHE A 113 9.83 40.57 3.02
N ASP A 114 8.67 40.95 3.53
CA ASP A 114 7.83 40.12 4.38
C ASP A 114 6.35 40.06 3.94
N ALA A 115 6.02 40.57 2.74
CA ALA A 115 4.70 40.42 2.15
C ALA A 115 4.76 40.47 0.62
N VAL A 116 3.82 39.76 -0.01
CA VAL A 116 3.56 39.83 -1.44
C VAL A 116 2.11 40.24 -1.65
N ILE A 117 1.89 41.31 -2.45
CA ILE A 117 0.57 41.67 -2.92
C ILE A 117 0.34 41.10 -4.31
N PRO A 118 -0.80 40.38 -4.55
CA PRO A 118 -1.15 39.89 -5.89
C PRO A 118 -1.31 41.03 -6.88
N GLN A 119 -0.90 40.83 -8.13
CA GLN A 119 -0.98 41.83 -9.18
C GLN A 119 -2.40 42.35 -9.46
N GLU A 120 -3.42 41.52 -9.18
CA GLU A 120 -4.83 41.84 -9.37
C GLU A 120 -5.34 42.92 -8.37
N ARG A 121 -4.59 43.14 -7.28
CA ARG A 121 -4.89 44.14 -6.23
C ARG A 121 -4.10 45.42 -6.39
N VAL A 122 -3.35 45.54 -7.49
CA VAL A 122 -2.40 46.66 -7.71
C VAL A 122 -2.81 47.51 -8.89
N GLY A 123 -2.96 48.79 -8.68
CA GLY A 123 -2.99 49.80 -9.73
C GLY A 123 -1.57 50.11 -10.23
N GLN A 124 -1.37 50.16 -11.53
CA GLN A 124 -0.07 50.56 -12.11
C GLN A 124 -0.12 52.01 -12.58
N SER A 125 0.98 52.74 -12.33
CA SER A 125 1.16 54.05 -12.99
C SER A 125 1.35 53.88 -14.48
N THR A 126 1.07 54.91 -15.25
CA THR A 126 1.20 54.92 -16.73
C THR A 126 2.62 54.61 -17.20
N SER A 127 3.67 54.85 -16.40
CA SER A 127 5.06 54.50 -16.68
C SER A 127 5.45 53.05 -16.31
N GLY A 128 4.62 52.34 -15.51
CA GLY A 128 4.98 51.02 -14.98
C GLY A 128 6.09 51.03 -13.93
N GLU A 129 6.61 52.18 -13.54
CA GLU A 129 7.69 52.36 -12.58
C GLU A 129 7.22 52.41 -11.11
N GLN A 130 5.94 52.64 -10.92
CA GLN A 130 5.30 52.70 -9.61
C GLN A 130 4.03 51.89 -9.59
N VAL A 131 3.74 51.35 -8.42
CA VAL A 131 2.53 50.55 -8.15
C VAL A 131 1.80 51.15 -6.95
N GLU A 132 0.46 51.16 -7.05
CA GLU A 132 -0.40 51.66 -5.99
C GLU A 132 -1.33 50.56 -5.49
N PHE A 133 -1.43 50.37 -4.17
CA PHE A 133 -2.29 49.38 -3.57
C PHE A 133 -2.64 49.73 -2.09
N SER A 134 -3.73 49.16 -1.63
CA SER A 134 -4.08 49.20 -0.20
C SER A 134 -3.40 48.09 0.56
N THR A 135 -2.86 48.38 1.73
CA THR A 135 -2.36 47.40 2.71
C THR A 135 -3.43 46.79 3.58
N GLU A 136 -4.68 47.22 3.45
CA GLU A 136 -5.80 46.70 4.21
C GLU A 136 -5.93 45.17 4.01
N GLY A 137 -6.00 44.47 5.15
CA GLY A 137 -6.08 43.00 5.15
C GLY A 137 -4.80 42.26 4.76
N ILE A 138 -3.67 42.96 4.62
CA ILE A 138 -2.37 42.29 4.41
C ILE A 138 -1.72 42.07 5.80
N SER A 139 -1.37 40.81 6.07
CA SER A 139 -0.60 40.43 7.26
C SER A 139 0.88 40.18 6.89
N PRO A 140 1.78 40.23 7.87
CA PRO A 140 3.14 39.75 7.66
C PRO A 140 3.14 38.33 7.08
N MET A 141 4.03 38.06 6.15
CA MET A 141 4.21 36.81 5.41
C MET A 141 3.04 36.47 4.46
N ALA A 142 2.13 37.44 4.18
CA ALA A 142 1.04 37.24 3.22
C ALA A 142 1.56 36.80 1.86
N ASN A 143 1.02 35.72 1.30
CA ASN A 143 1.37 35.12 0.00
C ASN A 143 2.85 34.73 -0.14
N ILE A 144 3.49 34.38 0.98
CA ILE A 144 4.87 33.87 1.03
C ILE A 144 4.84 32.46 1.62
N ARG A 145 5.32 31.48 0.85
CA ARG A 145 5.61 30.14 1.36
C ARG A 145 6.94 30.17 2.09
N GLN A 146 6.92 29.69 3.33
CA GLN A 146 8.11 29.69 4.20
C GLN A 146 9.11 28.62 3.80
N ALA A 147 10.39 28.84 4.06
CA ALA A 147 11.38 27.76 4.00
C ALA A 147 10.96 26.61 4.94
N GLY A 148 11.03 25.38 4.44
CA GLY A 148 10.65 24.19 5.20
C GLY A 148 9.15 23.98 5.42
N GLU A 149 8.28 24.78 4.81
CA GLU A 149 6.81 24.68 4.98
C GLU A 149 6.24 23.30 4.61
N ASP A 150 6.74 22.66 3.55
CA ASP A 150 6.34 21.30 3.17
C ASP A 150 7.09 20.26 4.01
N ILE A 151 8.43 20.42 4.10
CA ILE A 151 9.28 19.52 4.87
C ILE A 151 10.55 20.25 5.30
N ALA A 152 10.85 20.17 6.59
CA ALA A 152 12.10 20.75 7.13
C ALA A 152 13.30 19.86 6.84
N GLY A 153 14.46 20.48 6.65
CA GLY A 153 15.73 19.76 6.54
C GLY A 153 15.96 18.88 7.76
N GLY A 154 16.39 17.63 7.53
CA GLY A 154 16.56 16.63 8.58
C GLY A 154 15.28 15.88 9.00
N ALA A 155 14.09 16.36 8.64
CA ALA A 155 12.85 15.63 8.93
C ALA A 155 12.71 14.36 8.10
N VAL A 156 12.10 13.34 8.66
CA VAL A 156 11.80 12.09 7.95
C VAL A 156 10.73 12.36 6.88
N ALA A 157 11.15 12.27 5.62
CA ALA A 157 10.26 12.39 4.45
C ALA A 157 9.43 11.13 4.24
N LEU A 158 10.06 9.96 4.36
CA LEU A 158 9.40 8.65 4.28
C LEU A 158 10.08 7.69 5.26
N ALA A 159 9.26 6.96 6.02
CA ALA A 159 9.75 5.99 6.99
C ALA A 159 10.12 4.64 6.34
N ALA A 160 11.02 3.89 6.98
CA ALA A 160 11.32 2.50 6.64
C ALA A 160 10.05 1.64 6.58
N GLY A 161 10.04 0.65 5.68
CA GLY A 161 8.89 -0.22 5.44
C GLY A 161 7.75 0.44 4.65
N THR A 162 7.87 1.71 4.27
CA THR A 162 6.90 2.37 3.39
C THR A 162 7.00 1.83 1.97
N ARG A 163 5.87 1.46 1.37
CA ARG A 163 5.81 1.14 -0.06
C ARG A 163 5.91 2.44 -0.88
N ILE A 164 6.87 2.49 -1.78
CA ILE A 164 7.13 3.67 -2.60
C ILE A 164 6.03 3.82 -3.66
N SER A 165 5.11 4.74 -3.42
CA SER A 165 4.02 5.10 -4.34
C SER A 165 4.50 6.13 -5.39
N PRO A 166 3.73 6.41 -6.46
CA PRO A 166 4.04 7.50 -7.38
C PRO A 166 4.22 8.86 -6.69
N GLN A 167 3.42 9.14 -5.65
CA GLN A 167 3.53 10.36 -4.86
C GLN A 167 4.84 10.39 -4.03
N ALA A 168 5.25 9.24 -3.50
CA ALA A 168 6.52 9.10 -2.79
C ALA A 168 7.72 9.34 -3.73
N ILE A 169 7.67 8.84 -4.97
CA ILE A 169 8.68 9.15 -5.99
C ILE A 169 8.79 10.66 -6.22
N ALA A 170 7.65 11.35 -6.37
CA ALA A 170 7.62 12.79 -6.57
C ALA A 170 8.21 13.55 -5.37
N LEU A 171 7.86 13.14 -4.15
CA LEU A 171 8.42 13.73 -2.92
C LEU A 171 9.94 13.54 -2.86
N LEU A 172 10.43 12.31 -3.04
CA LEU A 172 11.85 12.02 -3.00
C LEU A 172 12.64 12.79 -4.07
N ALA A 173 12.09 12.91 -5.28
CA ALA A 173 12.69 13.71 -6.34
C ALA A 173 12.74 15.21 -5.98
N SER A 174 11.68 15.75 -5.36
CA SER A 174 11.59 17.17 -4.97
C SER A 174 12.65 17.56 -3.91
N ILE A 175 13.02 16.63 -3.03
CA ILE A 175 14.09 16.82 -2.04
C ILE A 175 15.48 16.49 -2.59
N GLY A 176 15.59 16.06 -3.87
CA GLY A 176 16.86 15.83 -4.57
C GLY A 176 17.45 14.44 -4.37
N ILE A 177 16.66 13.44 -3.96
CA ILE A 177 17.09 12.05 -3.80
C ILE A 177 17.12 11.36 -5.17
N ALA A 178 18.27 10.90 -5.60
CA ALA A 178 18.47 10.19 -6.87
C ALA A 178 18.48 8.66 -6.72
N GLN A 179 18.83 8.17 -5.54
CA GLN A 179 18.92 6.74 -5.21
C GLN A 179 18.32 6.50 -3.84
N VAL A 180 17.73 5.34 -3.66
CA VAL A 180 17.12 4.91 -2.39
C VAL A 180 17.58 3.50 -2.03
N GLU A 181 17.66 3.24 -0.74
CA GLU A 181 17.89 1.90 -0.21
C GLU A 181 16.53 1.24 0.04
N VAL A 182 16.30 0.16 -0.65
CA VAL A 182 15.03 -0.59 -0.60
C VAL A 182 15.29 -2.04 -0.23
N MET A 183 14.27 -2.69 0.29
CA MET A 183 14.31 -4.15 0.44
C MET A 183 14.33 -4.78 -0.96
N ARG A 184 15.18 -5.79 -1.21
CA ARG A 184 15.15 -6.51 -2.49
C ARG A 184 13.79 -7.16 -2.70
N SER A 185 13.40 -7.40 -3.94
CA SER A 185 12.17 -8.11 -4.25
C SER A 185 12.14 -9.48 -3.58
N LEU A 186 11.02 -9.78 -2.92
CA LEU A 186 10.77 -11.08 -2.31
C LEU A 186 10.47 -12.10 -3.40
N ARG A 187 11.21 -13.20 -3.46
CA ARG A 187 10.98 -14.29 -4.40
C ARG A 187 10.06 -15.32 -3.77
N VAL A 188 8.94 -15.64 -4.43
CA VAL A 188 7.92 -16.56 -3.92
C VAL A 188 7.69 -17.68 -4.92
N ALA A 189 8.08 -18.90 -4.57
CA ALA A 189 7.81 -20.07 -5.40
C ALA A 189 6.34 -20.48 -5.27
N VAL A 190 5.69 -20.74 -6.41
CA VAL A 190 4.30 -21.18 -6.49
C VAL A 190 4.23 -22.47 -7.28
N LEU A 191 3.55 -23.47 -6.73
CA LEU A 191 3.26 -24.73 -7.42
C LEU A 191 1.83 -25.19 -7.12
N SER A 192 1.20 -25.85 -8.08
CA SER A 192 -0.08 -26.53 -7.89
C SER A 192 0.13 -28.03 -7.69
N THR A 193 -0.73 -28.66 -6.88
CA THR A 193 -0.72 -30.11 -6.69
C THR A 193 -2.13 -30.65 -6.97
N GLY A 194 -2.18 -31.84 -7.57
CA GLY A 194 -3.41 -32.55 -7.88
C GLY A 194 -3.33 -33.19 -9.27
N ASP A 195 -3.62 -34.49 -9.34
CA ASP A 195 -3.62 -35.23 -10.61
C ASP A 195 -4.78 -34.83 -11.54
N GLU A 196 -5.80 -34.15 -10.97
CA GLU A 196 -6.93 -33.59 -11.70
C GLU A 196 -6.61 -32.22 -12.34
N VAL A 197 -5.49 -31.60 -12.01
CA VAL A 197 -5.15 -30.22 -12.44
C VAL A 197 -4.39 -30.26 -13.77
N ALA A 198 -4.80 -29.42 -14.73
CA ALA A 198 -4.16 -29.28 -16.04
C ALA A 198 -3.84 -27.80 -16.33
N ASP A 199 -2.77 -27.57 -17.09
CA ASP A 199 -2.39 -26.22 -17.52
C ASP A 199 -3.44 -25.64 -18.49
N PRO A 200 -3.77 -24.34 -18.34
CA PRO A 200 -4.62 -23.64 -19.31
C PRO A 200 -4.01 -23.64 -20.72
N GLY A 201 -4.87 -23.75 -21.74
CA GLY A 201 -4.46 -23.68 -23.15
C GLY A 201 -4.20 -25.02 -23.83
N GLY A 202 -4.06 -26.11 -23.06
CA GLY A 202 -4.01 -27.47 -23.58
C GLY A 202 -5.38 -28.17 -23.59
N PRO A 203 -5.46 -29.41 -24.14
CA PRO A 203 -6.65 -30.24 -24.04
C PRO A 203 -6.92 -30.59 -22.58
N LEU A 204 -8.21 -30.56 -22.17
CA LEU A 204 -8.60 -30.95 -20.84
C LEU A 204 -8.94 -32.46 -20.81
N PRO A 205 -8.19 -33.28 -20.08
CA PRO A 205 -8.54 -34.69 -19.88
C PRO A 205 -9.91 -34.85 -19.19
N GLU A 206 -10.54 -35.98 -19.40
CA GLU A 206 -11.80 -36.32 -18.75
C GLU A 206 -11.59 -36.35 -17.21
N GLY A 207 -12.44 -35.64 -16.46
CA GLY A 207 -12.36 -35.51 -15.01
C GLY A 207 -11.35 -34.47 -14.52
N ALA A 208 -10.56 -33.85 -15.40
CA ALA A 208 -9.61 -32.80 -15.03
C ALA A 208 -10.24 -31.40 -15.01
N ILE A 209 -9.57 -30.47 -14.35
CA ILE A 209 -9.91 -29.05 -14.30
C ILE A 209 -8.69 -28.21 -14.69
N TYR A 210 -8.88 -27.03 -15.26
CA TYR A 210 -7.79 -26.10 -15.48
C TYR A 210 -7.33 -25.44 -14.20
N ASP A 211 -6.00 -25.29 -14.06
CA ASP A 211 -5.36 -24.60 -12.96
C ASP A 211 -5.70 -23.10 -12.99
N ALA A 212 -6.63 -22.69 -12.15
CA ALA A 212 -6.96 -21.30 -11.98
C ALA A 212 -6.22 -20.66 -10.79
N ASN A 213 -5.71 -21.46 -9.85
CA ASN A 213 -5.13 -20.96 -8.62
C ASN A 213 -3.70 -20.45 -8.84
N ARG A 214 -2.86 -21.16 -9.56
CA ARG A 214 -1.48 -20.75 -9.79
C ARG A 214 -1.38 -19.40 -10.50
N PRO A 215 -2.09 -19.13 -11.63
CA PRO A 215 -2.14 -17.80 -12.22
C PRO A 215 -2.67 -16.73 -11.26
N LEU A 216 -3.74 -17.03 -10.50
CA LEU A 216 -4.29 -16.12 -9.51
C LEU A 216 -3.25 -15.74 -8.43
N LEU A 217 -2.59 -16.73 -7.86
CA LEU A 217 -1.59 -16.53 -6.81
C LEU A 217 -0.38 -15.74 -7.32
N MET A 218 0.08 -16.03 -8.55
CA MET A 218 1.18 -15.29 -9.17
C MET A 218 0.82 -13.79 -9.33
N GLU A 219 -0.38 -13.46 -9.76
CA GLU A 219 -0.83 -12.07 -9.86
C GLU A 219 -0.99 -11.40 -8.49
N LEU A 220 -1.50 -12.12 -7.49
CA LEU A 220 -1.60 -11.60 -6.11
C LEU A 220 -0.21 -11.32 -5.51
N ILE A 221 0.79 -12.16 -5.81
CA ILE A 221 2.19 -11.94 -5.39
C ILE A 221 2.77 -10.71 -6.07
N ARG A 222 2.57 -10.52 -7.39
CA ARG A 222 2.99 -9.29 -8.09
C ARG A 222 2.31 -8.04 -7.52
N ALA A 223 1.02 -8.13 -7.22
CA ALA A 223 0.26 -7.01 -6.66
C ALA A 223 0.80 -6.50 -5.32
N ILE A 224 1.40 -7.36 -4.51
CA ILE A 224 2.05 -6.97 -3.25
C ILE A 224 3.52 -6.55 -3.42
N GLY A 225 4.06 -6.52 -4.65
CA GLY A 225 5.42 -6.09 -4.94
C GLY A 225 6.48 -7.20 -4.80
N ALA A 226 6.08 -8.48 -4.87
CA ALA A 226 6.96 -9.64 -4.83
C ALA A 226 7.08 -10.30 -6.20
N ASP A 227 8.12 -11.10 -6.40
CA ASP A 227 8.44 -11.80 -7.65
C ASP A 227 8.00 -13.26 -7.55
N PRO A 228 6.96 -13.72 -8.28
CA PRO A 228 6.57 -15.12 -8.30
C PRO A 228 7.50 -15.96 -9.17
N ILE A 229 7.88 -17.14 -8.66
CA ILE A 229 8.59 -18.19 -9.40
C ILE A 229 7.60 -19.31 -9.68
N ASP A 230 7.26 -19.52 -10.94
CA ASP A 230 6.34 -20.58 -11.38
C ASP A 230 7.05 -21.95 -11.43
N LEU A 231 6.61 -22.88 -10.60
CA LEU A 231 7.13 -24.26 -10.58
C LEU A 231 6.15 -25.28 -11.21
N GLY A 232 5.06 -24.79 -11.81
CA GLY A 232 4.12 -25.63 -12.55
C GLY A 232 3.23 -26.48 -11.67
N ILE A 233 2.77 -27.60 -12.25
CA ILE A 233 1.92 -28.59 -11.60
C ILE A 233 2.76 -29.78 -11.18
N VAL A 234 2.68 -30.16 -9.93
CA VAL A 234 3.39 -31.30 -9.33
C VAL A 234 2.42 -32.43 -9.07
N ARG A 235 2.81 -33.65 -9.40
CA ARG A 235 2.00 -34.85 -9.11
C ARG A 235 1.73 -35.00 -7.61
N ASP A 236 0.58 -35.57 -7.30
CA ASP A 236 0.18 -35.80 -5.90
C ASP A 236 0.81 -37.09 -5.34
N ASP A 237 2.15 -37.17 -5.40
CA ASP A 237 2.96 -38.21 -4.76
C ASP A 237 4.01 -37.61 -3.82
N ALA A 238 4.30 -38.32 -2.74
CA ALA A 238 5.13 -37.81 -1.65
C ALA A 238 6.58 -37.50 -2.06
N ASP A 239 7.17 -38.26 -2.99
CA ASP A 239 8.58 -38.09 -3.38
C ASP A 239 8.73 -36.92 -4.35
N SER A 240 7.83 -36.80 -5.33
CA SER A 240 7.76 -35.65 -6.21
C SER A 240 7.54 -34.37 -5.43
N LEU A 241 6.57 -34.36 -4.53
CA LEU A 241 6.27 -33.19 -3.69
C LEU A 241 7.47 -32.80 -2.81
N ARG A 242 8.12 -33.76 -2.16
CA ARG A 242 9.32 -33.52 -1.36
C ARG A 242 10.45 -32.91 -2.17
N HIS A 243 10.70 -33.44 -3.36
CA HIS A 243 11.72 -32.92 -4.26
C HIS A 243 11.45 -31.47 -4.66
N HIS A 244 10.22 -31.16 -5.13
CA HIS A 244 9.86 -29.81 -5.56
C HIS A 244 9.83 -28.82 -4.40
N LEU A 245 9.38 -29.19 -3.21
CA LEU A 245 9.40 -28.32 -2.03
C LEU A 245 10.82 -27.97 -1.56
N ARG A 246 11.75 -28.95 -1.59
CA ARG A 246 13.18 -28.68 -1.32
C ARG A 246 13.78 -27.73 -2.34
N HIS A 247 13.51 -28.00 -3.63
CA HIS A 247 13.96 -27.11 -4.70
C HIS A 247 13.39 -25.69 -4.54
N ALA A 248 12.08 -25.56 -4.33
CA ALA A 248 11.42 -24.30 -4.08
C ALA A 248 12.08 -23.51 -2.93
N ALA A 249 12.33 -24.18 -1.80
CA ALA A 249 12.96 -23.55 -0.63
C ALA A 249 14.43 -23.17 -0.85
N SER A 250 15.12 -23.77 -1.84
CA SER A 250 16.51 -23.40 -2.19
C SER A 250 16.62 -22.18 -3.08
N ILE A 251 15.56 -21.81 -3.81
CA ILE A 251 15.59 -20.72 -4.80
C ILE A 251 14.68 -19.52 -4.46
N ALA A 252 13.81 -19.67 -3.47
CA ALA A 252 12.83 -18.67 -3.09
C ALA A 252 12.88 -18.34 -1.60
N ASP A 253 12.32 -17.21 -1.23
CA ASP A 253 12.22 -16.71 0.13
C ASP A 253 10.96 -17.20 0.84
N ALA A 254 9.96 -17.65 0.08
CA ALA A 254 8.74 -18.29 0.57
C ALA A 254 8.21 -19.27 -0.48
N VAL A 255 7.46 -20.28 -0.02
CA VAL A 255 6.86 -21.31 -0.87
C VAL A 255 5.35 -21.34 -0.67
N ILE A 256 4.60 -21.35 -1.77
CA ILE A 256 3.14 -21.49 -1.77
C ILE A 256 2.76 -22.72 -2.60
N THR A 257 1.94 -23.60 -2.04
CA THR A 257 1.26 -24.65 -2.79
C THR A 257 -0.23 -24.37 -2.90
N SER A 258 -0.84 -24.74 -4.02
CA SER A 258 -2.28 -24.76 -4.21
C SER A 258 -2.76 -26.20 -4.38
N GLY A 259 -3.71 -26.63 -3.55
CA GLY A 259 -4.13 -28.02 -3.45
C GLY A 259 -3.34 -28.82 -2.42
N GLY A 260 -3.65 -30.12 -2.27
CA GLY A 260 -2.95 -31.03 -1.39
C GLY A 260 -3.07 -30.80 0.12
N VAL A 261 -3.93 -29.88 0.58
CA VAL A 261 -4.10 -29.56 2.01
C VAL A 261 -5.48 -29.96 2.53
N SER A 262 -6.19 -30.82 1.83
CA SER A 262 -7.51 -31.31 2.25
C SER A 262 -7.37 -32.34 3.38
N VAL A 263 -8.45 -32.55 4.16
CA VAL A 263 -8.52 -33.55 5.25
C VAL A 263 -8.83 -34.96 4.74
N GLY A 264 -8.60 -35.27 3.46
CA GLY A 264 -8.82 -36.57 2.83
C GLY A 264 -7.69 -37.57 2.99
N GLU A 265 -7.87 -38.79 2.47
CA GLU A 265 -6.95 -39.91 2.63
C GLU A 265 -5.55 -39.72 2.00
N ALA A 266 -5.38 -38.75 1.08
CA ALA A 266 -4.10 -38.40 0.47
C ALA A 266 -3.41 -37.22 1.20
N ASP A 267 -3.00 -37.42 2.46
CA ASP A 267 -2.35 -36.38 3.26
C ASP A 267 -0.83 -36.32 3.03
N HIS A 268 -0.39 -36.46 1.75
CA HIS A 268 1.04 -36.46 1.41
C HIS A 268 1.70 -35.12 1.78
N THR A 269 1.02 -33.99 1.55
CA THR A 269 1.57 -32.66 1.87
C THR A 269 1.89 -32.55 3.36
N ARG A 270 1.01 -33.03 4.24
CA ARG A 270 1.26 -33.00 5.69
C ARG A 270 2.45 -33.84 6.08
N ALA A 271 2.50 -35.10 5.65
CA ALA A 271 3.59 -36.01 5.96
C ALA A 271 4.93 -35.51 5.41
N VAL A 272 4.93 -34.98 4.19
CA VAL A 272 6.11 -34.39 3.55
C VAL A 272 6.56 -33.14 4.32
N MET A 273 5.65 -32.23 4.67
CA MET A 273 5.99 -31.04 5.45
C MET A 273 6.57 -31.37 6.82
N GLN A 274 6.00 -32.36 7.52
CA GLN A 274 6.56 -32.85 8.80
C GLN A 274 7.97 -33.42 8.66
N SER A 275 8.31 -33.98 7.48
CA SER A 275 9.65 -34.50 7.18
C SER A 275 10.65 -33.43 6.75
N LEU A 276 10.17 -32.29 6.23
CA LEU A 276 11.01 -31.21 5.72
C LEU A 276 11.20 -30.06 6.72
N GLY A 277 10.37 -29.98 7.76
CA GLY A 277 10.44 -28.86 8.66
C GLY A 277 9.34 -28.86 9.73
N GLU A 278 8.77 -27.69 9.98
CA GLU A 278 7.83 -27.46 11.07
C GLU A 278 6.46 -27.02 10.53
N ILE A 279 5.39 -27.50 11.16
CA ILE A 279 4.02 -27.04 10.90
C ILE A 279 3.58 -26.16 12.09
N ALA A 280 3.23 -24.90 11.80
CA ALA A 280 2.70 -23.96 12.79
C ALA A 280 1.20 -24.22 13.04
N PHE A 281 0.42 -24.42 11.99
CA PHE A 281 -0.99 -24.79 12.07
C PHE A 281 -1.49 -25.38 10.74
N TRP A 282 -2.69 -26.03 10.79
CA TRP A 282 -3.28 -26.73 9.63
C TRP A 282 -4.71 -26.30 9.31
N LYS A 283 -5.35 -25.49 10.14
CA LYS A 283 -6.76 -25.11 9.97
C LYS A 283 -7.01 -23.68 10.43
N LEU A 284 -7.88 -22.97 9.69
CA LEU A 284 -8.41 -21.67 10.06
C LEU A 284 -9.88 -21.73 10.44
N ALA A 285 -10.27 -20.89 11.38
CA ALA A 285 -11.68 -20.68 11.74
C ALA A 285 -12.33 -19.63 10.83
N ILE A 286 -12.22 -19.83 9.50
CA ILE A 286 -12.82 -18.95 8.47
C ILE A 286 -13.69 -19.72 7.48
N LYS A 287 -14.44 -19.00 6.66
CA LYS A 287 -15.23 -19.54 5.56
C LYS A 287 -15.34 -18.50 4.42
N PRO A 288 -14.94 -18.85 3.17
CA PRO A 288 -14.23 -20.07 2.79
C PRO A 288 -12.75 -20.04 3.27
N GLY A 289 -12.02 -21.15 3.14
CA GLY A 289 -10.58 -21.20 3.43
C GLY A 289 -10.21 -21.91 4.74
N ARG A 290 -11.07 -22.82 5.27
CA ARG A 290 -10.77 -23.59 6.49
C ARG A 290 -9.46 -24.38 6.44
N PRO A 291 -9.15 -25.17 5.37
CA PRO A 291 -7.86 -25.79 5.23
C PRO A 291 -6.83 -24.73 4.82
N LEU A 292 -5.80 -24.56 5.61
CA LEU A 292 -4.60 -23.79 5.32
C LEU A 292 -3.47 -24.40 6.15
N ALA A 293 -2.45 -24.93 5.46
CA ALA A 293 -1.23 -25.32 6.11
C ALA A 293 -0.26 -24.15 6.16
N ALA A 294 0.37 -23.91 7.29
CA ALA A 294 1.45 -22.95 7.39
C ALA A 294 2.57 -23.49 8.28
N GLY A 295 3.81 -23.20 7.89
CA GLY A 295 4.99 -23.69 8.59
C GLY A 295 6.28 -23.24 7.92
N TRP A 296 7.35 -23.98 8.13
CA TRP A 296 8.68 -23.70 7.59
C TRP A 296 9.28 -24.96 6.98
N ILE A 297 9.95 -24.80 5.85
CA ILE A 297 10.83 -25.79 5.25
C ILE A 297 12.25 -25.47 5.68
N HIS A 298 12.97 -26.45 6.18
CA HIS A 298 14.40 -26.33 6.50
C HIS A 298 15.22 -26.79 5.30
N ASN A 299 16.12 -25.94 4.81
CA ASN A 299 17.10 -26.35 3.83
C ASN A 299 18.33 -26.99 4.48
N GLU A 300 19.23 -27.54 3.67
CA GLU A 300 20.43 -28.23 4.15
C GLU A 300 21.40 -27.31 4.93
N SER A 301 21.33 -26.00 4.73
CA SER A 301 22.11 -24.99 5.46
C SER A 301 21.46 -24.57 6.79
N GLY A 302 20.30 -25.13 7.12
CA GLY A 302 19.54 -24.75 8.32
C GLY A 302 18.70 -23.48 8.19
N GLN A 303 18.66 -22.89 7.01
CA GLN A 303 17.78 -21.73 6.74
C GLN A 303 16.31 -22.19 6.74
N ARG A 304 15.44 -21.39 7.31
CA ARG A 304 13.99 -21.64 7.40
C ARG A 304 13.27 -20.83 6.34
N THR A 305 12.57 -21.50 5.42
CA THR A 305 11.75 -20.87 4.37
C THR A 305 10.28 -21.03 4.73
N PRO A 306 9.51 -19.93 4.87
CA PRO A 306 8.08 -19.98 5.11
C PRO A 306 7.35 -20.77 4.02
N PHE A 307 6.43 -21.63 4.44
CA PHE A 307 5.58 -22.43 3.59
C PHE A 307 4.11 -22.16 3.86
N PHE A 308 3.33 -22.06 2.78
CA PHE A 308 1.88 -21.89 2.82
C PHE A 308 1.22 -22.85 1.84
N GLY A 309 0.48 -23.83 2.36
CA GLY A 309 -0.37 -24.71 1.57
C GLY A 309 -1.81 -24.18 1.55
N LEU A 310 -2.27 -23.75 0.38
CA LEU A 310 -3.58 -23.12 0.20
C LEU A 310 -4.63 -24.11 -0.29
N PRO A 311 -5.92 -23.86 -0.01
CA PRO A 311 -7.01 -24.69 -0.52
C PRO A 311 -7.04 -24.78 -2.03
N GLY A 312 -7.44 -25.93 -2.60
CA GLY A 312 -7.66 -26.10 -4.04
C GLY A 312 -8.84 -25.29 -4.61
N ASN A 313 -9.80 -24.87 -3.78
CA ASN A 313 -10.90 -24.00 -4.23
C ASN A 313 -10.42 -22.54 -4.42
N PRO A 314 -10.63 -21.92 -5.61
CA PRO A 314 -10.05 -20.61 -5.94
C PRO A 314 -10.45 -19.45 -5.01
N VAL A 315 -11.73 -19.37 -4.63
CA VAL A 315 -12.19 -18.31 -3.71
C VAL A 315 -11.59 -18.50 -2.32
N ALA A 316 -11.40 -19.76 -1.91
CA ALA A 316 -10.77 -20.05 -0.63
C ALA A 316 -9.26 -19.70 -0.67
N ALA A 317 -8.56 -20.02 -1.76
CA ALA A 317 -7.16 -19.62 -1.99
C ALA A 317 -7.01 -18.10 -1.96
N PHE A 318 -7.90 -17.38 -2.65
CA PHE A 318 -7.91 -15.92 -2.64
C PHE A 318 -8.10 -15.35 -1.22
N VAL A 319 -9.12 -15.81 -0.48
CA VAL A 319 -9.42 -15.31 0.88
C VAL A 319 -8.27 -15.61 1.84
N THR A 320 -7.69 -16.81 1.80
CA THR A 320 -6.54 -17.17 2.65
C THR A 320 -5.29 -16.38 2.28
N PHE A 321 -5.06 -16.12 0.99
CA PHE A 321 -3.97 -15.24 0.56
C PHE A 321 -4.16 -13.83 1.14
N GLN A 322 -5.32 -13.22 0.95
CA GLN A 322 -5.60 -11.85 1.44
C GLN A 322 -5.51 -11.74 2.97
N GLY A 323 -6.01 -12.74 3.70
CA GLY A 323 -6.08 -12.68 5.15
C GLY A 323 -4.80 -13.07 5.89
N ILE A 324 -3.97 -13.93 5.31
CA ILE A 324 -2.79 -14.50 5.99
C ILE A 324 -1.53 -14.35 5.12
N VAL A 325 -1.53 -14.96 3.93
CA VAL A 325 -0.29 -15.13 3.17
C VAL A 325 0.28 -13.80 2.70
N GLY A 326 -0.56 -12.94 2.10
CA GLY A 326 -0.15 -11.61 1.64
C GLY A 326 0.46 -10.75 2.76
N PRO A 327 -0.20 -10.56 3.92
CA PRO A 327 0.39 -9.88 5.07
C PRO A 327 1.72 -10.47 5.56
N CYS A 328 1.85 -11.80 5.59
CA CYS A 328 3.10 -12.46 5.98
C CYS A 328 4.22 -12.21 4.96
N LEU A 329 3.91 -12.31 3.66
CA LEU A 329 4.88 -12.03 2.59
C LEU A 329 5.30 -10.56 2.58
N GLN A 330 4.37 -9.62 2.77
CA GLN A 330 4.70 -8.20 2.88
C GLN A 330 5.64 -7.93 4.06
N ARG A 331 5.39 -8.55 5.22
CA ARG A 331 6.28 -8.44 6.38
C ARG A 331 7.67 -9.03 6.06
N LEU A 332 7.74 -10.20 5.44
CA LEU A 332 9.00 -10.82 5.01
C LEU A 332 9.74 -9.94 3.99
N GLY A 333 9.01 -9.25 3.11
CA GLY A 333 9.52 -8.24 2.19
C GLY A 333 9.87 -6.89 2.83
N GLY A 334 9.79 -6.76 4.17
CA GLY A 334 10.16 -5.56 4.90
C GLY A 334 9.09 -4.47 4.97
N ALA A 335 7.85 -4.77 4.57
CA ALA A 335 6.75 -3.82 4.68
C ALA A 335 6.35 -3.57 6.14
N THR A 336 6.05 -2.31 6.46
CA THR A 336 5.26 -1.99 7.66
C THR A 336 3.83 -2.49 7.46
N PRO A 337 3.28 -3.30 8.39
CA PRO A 337 1.93 -3.84 8.23
C PRO A 337 0.88 -2.73 8.08
N VAL A 338 0.15 -2.77 6.99
CA VAL A 338 -0.97 -1.85 6.72
C VAL A 338 -2.26 -2.67 6.66
N LYS A 339 -3.29 -2.22 7.37
CA LYS A 339 -4.61 -2.83 7.26
C LYS A 339 -5.14 -2.67 5.84
N GLN A 340 -5.74 -3.74 5.31
CA GLN A 340 -6.41 -3.67 4.02
C GLN A 340 -7.53 -2.62 4.03
N PRO A 341 -7.75 -1.90 2.93
CA PRO A 341 -8.83 -0.92 2.84
C PRO A 341 -10.19 -1.57 3.09
N THR A 342 -10.93 -1.03 4.04
CA THR A 342 -12.29 -1.46 4.35
C THR A 342 -13.24 -0.28 4.31
N VAL A 343 -14.50 -0.57 3.98
CA VAL A 343 -15.60 0.39 4.14
C VAL A 343 -16.63 -0.18 5.11
N ARG A 344 -17.24 0.68 5.91
CA ARG A 344 -18.37 0.31 6.74
C ARG A 344 -19.62 0.36 5.89
N ALA A 345 -20.35 -0.76 5.79
CA ALA A 345 -21.57 -0.86 4.99
C ALA A 345 -22.71 -1.47 5.81
N ARG A 346 -23.97 -1.21 5.40
CA ARG A 346 -25.16 -1.84 5.97
C ARG A 346 -25.60 -3.02 5.10
N LEU A 347 -25.89 -4.16 5.70
CA LEU A 347 -26.44 -5.30 4.97
C LEU A 347 -27.75 -4.93 4.27
N ALA A 348 -27.83 -5.21 2.98
CA ALA A 348 -29.05 -4.98 2.19
C ALA A 348 -30.19 -5.96 2.54
N ARG A 349 -29.85 -7.13 3.09
CA ARG A 349 -30.80 -8.17 3.51
C ARG A 349 -30.26 -8.93 4.71
N ALA A 350 -31.16 -9.52 5.51
CA ALA A 350 -30.77 -10.41 6.59
C ALA A 350 -29.90 -11.58 6.09
N THR A 351 -28.84 -11.89 6.81
CA THR A 351 -27.84 -12.88 6.42
C THR A 351 -27.69 -13.94 7.50
N LYS A 352 -27.82 -15.21 7.10
CA LYS A 352 -27.60 -16.36 7.99
C LYS A 352 -26.12 -16.48 8.33
N LYS A 353 -25.83 -16.67 9.59
CA LYS A 353 -24.47 -16.85 10.13
C LYS A 353 -24.51 -17.77 11.34
N THR A 354 -23.53 -18.68 11.40
CA THR A 354 -23.31 -19.53 12.59
C THR A 354 -22.01 -19.10 13.27
N PRO A 355 -22.00 -18.86 14.61
CA PRO A 355 -20.77 -18.55 15.34
C PRO A 355 -19.67 -19.60 15.16
N GLY A 356 -18.43 -19.22 15.46
CA GLY A 356 -17.25 -20.10 15.45
C GLY A 356 -16.40 -19.99 14.18
N ARG A 357 -16.72 -19.12 13.23
CA ARG A 357 -15.87 -18.82 12.07
C ARG A 357 -16.10 -17.39 11.58
N THR A 358 -15.07 -16.72 11.16
CA THR A 358 -15.19 -15.47 10.36
C THR A 358 -15.61 -15.85 8.93
N GLU A 359 -16.68 -15.24 8.42
CA GLU A 359 -17.14 -15.52 7.05
C GLU A 359 -16.84 -14.34 6.12
N PHE A 360 -16.29 -14.64 4.94
CA PHE A 360 -15.98 -13.68 3.89
C PHE A 360 -16.95 -13.91 2.72
N LEU A 361 -17.95 -13.04 2.60
CA LEU A 361 -19.01 -13.19 1.60
C LEU A 361 -18.80 -12.17 0.47
N ARG A 362 -18.83 -12.65 -0.79
CA ARG A 362 -18.79 -11.75 -1.95
C ARG A 362 -20.03 -10.88 -1.93
N CYS A 363 -19.81 -9.57 -2.14
CA CYS A 363 -20.92 -8.61 -2.15
C CYS A 363 -20.73 -7.54 -3.23
N LYS A 364 -21.85 -6.94 -3.62
CA LYS A 364 -21.90 -5.69 -4.36
C LYS A 364 -22.05 -4.53 -3.38
N LEU A 365 -21.44 -3.42 -3.70
CA LEU A 365 -21.55 -2.18 -2.94
C LEU A 365 -22.35 -1.14 -3.72
N THR A 366 -23.37 -0.58 -3.10
CA THR A 366 -24.17 0.52 -3.62
C THR A 366 -24.26 1.63 -2.56
N ARG A 367 -24.70 2.81 -2.95
CA ARG A 367 -25.06 3.86 -2.00
C ARG A 367 -26.57 3.99 -1.93
N ASP A 368 -27.09 4.18 -0.74
CA ASP A 368 -28.50 4.50 -0.53
C ASP A 368 -28.78 6.00 -0.75
N ALA A 369 -30.03 6.41 -0.56
CA ALA A 369 -30.44 7.80 -0.76
C ALA A 369 -29.78 8.79 0.20
N GLN A 370 -29.27 8.33 1.34
CA GLN A 370 -28.52 9.10 2.32
C GLN A 370 -27.02 9.14 2.04
N GLY A 371 -26.55 8.36 1.03
CA GLY A 371 -25.15 8.25 0.67
C GLY A 371 -24.39 7.17 1.44
N ASP A 372 -25.05 6.41 2.31
CA ASP A 372 -24.45 5.32 3.08
C ASP A 372 -24.20 4.09 2.19
N TRP A 373 -23.08 3.38 2.47
CA TRP A 373 -22.79 2.14 1.78
C TRP A 373 -23.75 1.02 2.17
N ARG A 374 -24.29 0.34 1.16
CA ARG A 374 -25.06 -0.90 1.29
C ARG A 374 -24.32 -2.06 0.66
N ALA A 375 -24.24 -3.17 1.37
CA ALA A 375 -23.64 -4.41 0.91
C ALA A 375 -24.75 -5.42 0.55
N GLU A 376 -24.86 -5.75 -0.72
CA GLU A 376 -25.73 -6.81 -1.21
C GLU A 376 -24.92 -8.09 -1.38
N ILE A 377 -25.18 -9.09 -0.53
CA ILE A 377 -24.49 -10.37 -0.58
C ILE A 377 -24.87 -11.11 -1.85
N ALA A 378 -23.86 -11.52 -2.63
CA ALA A 378 -24.07 -12.27 -3.87
C ALA A 378 -24.80 -13.61 -3.59
N ALA A 379 -25.71 -14.02 -4.48
CA ALA A 379 -26.46 -15.25 -4.32
C ALA A 379 -25.56 -16.50 -4.33
N SER A 380 -24.52 -16.51 -5.18
CA SER A 380 -23.54 -17.60 -5.24
C SER A 380 -22.36 -17.34 -4.30
N GLN A 381 -22.23 -18.15 -3.27
CA GLN A 381 -21.15 -18.12 -2.28
C GLN A 381 -20.28 -19.39 -2.32
N GLY A 382 -20.35 -20.19 -3.40
CA GLY A 382 -19.53 -21.39 -3.57
C GLY A 382 -18.04 -21.08 -3.57
N ALA A 383 -17.23 -21.89 -2.91
CA ALA A 383 -15.78 -21.68 -2.80
C ALA A 383 -15.03 -21.85 -4.14
N ALA A 384 -15.66 -22.53 -5.12
CA ALA A 384 -15.13 -22.72 -6.47
C ALA A 384 -15.64 -21.68 -7.48
N SER A 385 -16.55 -20.75 -7.08
CA SER A 385 -17.20 -19.81 -8.00
C SER A 385 -16.32 -18.58 -8.27
N ILE A 386 -15.32 -18.69 -9.17
CA ILE A 386 -14.42 -17.57 -9.56
C ILE A 386 -15.22 -16.41 -10.15
N LYS A 387 -16.25 -16.69 -10.98
CA LYS A 387 -17.09 -15.64 -11.56
C LYS A 387 -17.70 -14.73 -10.51
N SER A 388 -18.16 -15.28 -9.37
CA SER A 388 -18.71 -14.49 -8.28
C SER A 388 -17.66 -13.59 -7.58
N LEU A 389 -16.37 -13.99 -7.61
CA LEU A 389 -15.26 -13.17 -7.10
C LEU A 389 -14.95 -12.00 -8.05
N VAL A 390 -14.92 -12.26 -9.37
CA VAL A 390 -14.72 -11.23 -10.40
C VAL A 390 -15.84 -10.18 -10.37
N ASP A 391 -17.08 -10.62 -10.16
CA ASP A 391 -18.24 -9.73 -10.12
C ASP A 391 -18.33 -8.93 -8.81
N ALA A 392 -17.73 -9.38 -7.72
CA ALA A 392 -17.79 -8.70 -6.43
C ALA A 392 -17.06 -7.35 -6.43
N ASP A 393 -17.58 -6.41 -5.65
CA ASP A 393 -16.89 -5.14 -5.35
C ASP A 393 -16.10 -5.26 -4.04
N GLY A 394 -16.48 -6.22 -3.17
CA GLY A 394 -15.83 -6.46 -1.90
C GLY A 394 -16.19 -7.80 -1.27
N LEU A 395 -15.49 -8.09 -0.16
CA LEU A 395 -15.78 -9.20 0.74
C LEU A 395 -16.38 -8.65 2.03
N ALA A 396 -17.68 -8.90 2.25
CA ALA A 396 -18.35 -8.63 3.52
C ALA A 396 -17.78 -9.54 4.60
N VAL A 397 -17.25 -8.96 5.68
CA VAL A 397 -16.64 -9.69 6.79
C VAL A 397 -17.67 -9.86 7.91
N LEU A 398 -18.12 -11.10 8.11
CA LEU A 398 -19.00 -11.44 9.23
C LEU A 398 -18.14 -11.95 10.39
N PRO A 399 -18.18 -11.29 11.57
CA PRO A 399 -17.28 -11.60 12.69
C PRO A 399 -17.41 -13.04 13.19
N HIS A 400 -16.32 -13.57 13.77
CA HIS A 400 -16.21 -14.95 14.27
C HIS A 400 -17.37 -15.36 15.20
N ASP A 401 -17.68 -14.51 16.18
CA ASP A 401 -18.65 -14.81 17.23
C ASP A 401 -20.08 -14.33 16.90
N ALA A 402 -20.27 -13.70 15.73
CA ALA A 402 -21.58 -13.23 15.32
C ALA A 402 -22.51 -14.41 15.00
N GLY A 403 -23.79 -14.27 15.41
CA GLY A 403 -24.92 -15.08 14.94
C GLY A 403 -25.53 -14.49 13.65
N PRO A 404 -26.77 -14.85 13.32
CA PRO A 404 -27.51 -14.29 12.20
C PRO A 404 -27.56 -12.75 12.29
N LEU A 405 -27.34 -12.08 11.17
CA LEU A 405 -27.35 -10.62 11.07
C LEU A 405 -28.63 -10.15 10.39
N ALA A 406 -29.26 -9.15 10.99
CA ALA A 406 -30.46 -8.53 10.43
C ALA A 406 -30.15 -7.64 9.22
N GLU A 407 -31.16 -7.36 8.40
CA GLU A 407 -31.09 -6.28 7.42
C GLU A 407 -30.70 -4.97 8.11
N GLY A 408 -29.87 -4.14 7.47
CA GLY A 408 -29.35 -2.90 8.03
C GLY A 408 -28.22 -3.06 9.04
N ALA A 409 -27.86 -4.30 9.45
CA ALA A 409 -26.72 -4.51 10.31
C ALA A 409 -25.43 -3.96 9.70
N ALA A 410 -24.63 -3.27 10.51
CA ALA A 410 -23.36 -2.68 10.07
C ALA A 410 -22.26 -3.73 10.03
N ILE A 411 -21.57 -3.85 8.91
CA ILE A 411 -20.47 -4.78 8.67
C ILE A 411 -19.28 -4.07 8.02
N ASP A 412 -18.10 -4.66 8.14
CA ASP A 412 -16.93 -4.22 7.38
C ASP A 412 -16.88 -4.98 6.06
N VAL A 413 -16.50 -4.28 5.00
CA VAL A 413 -16.30 -4.84 3.66
C VAL A 413 -14.88 -4.54 3.21
N LEU A 414 -14.09 -5.60 2.96
CA LEU A 414 -12.80 -5.49 2.31
C LEU A 414 -13.01 -5.15 0.83
N LEU A 415 -12.41 -4.06 0.36
CA LEU A 415 -12.53 -3.64 -1.04
C LEU A 415 -11.68 -4.53 -1.94
N LEU A 416 -12.23 -4.91 -3.11
CA LEU A 416 -11.53 -5.68 -4.15
C LEU A 416 -11.21 -4.84 -5.39
N LYS A 417 -11.82 -3.66 -5.50
CA LYS A 417 -11.66 -2.72 -6.63
C LYS A 417 -11.44 -1.31 -6.12
#